data_bf4653f3e561afc419d7db7932b938f2
#
_entry.id   bf4653f3e561afc419d7db7932b938f2
#
_cell.length_a   1.000
_cell.length_b   1.000
_cell.length_c   1.000
_cell.angle_alpha   90.00
_cell.angle_beta   90.00
_cell.angle_gamma   90.00
#
_symmetry.space_group_name_H-M   'P 1'
#
loop_
_entity.id
_entity.type
_entity.pdbx_description
1 polymer ?
#
loop_
_entity_poly.entity_id
_entity_poly.type
_entity_poly.pdbx_seq_one_letter_code
_entity_poly.pdbx_strand_id
1 'polypeptide(L)' 'MSSVIRKISIGADYKNNAMHYSVGQEVYGNHIISHILFEEKDNSYNIHIKKSGEILPWKKFNSHMAISIEYDLQY' A
#
# COMPACT_ATOMS: atom_id res chain seq x y z
N MET A 1 13.69 -15.75 5.66
CA MET A 1 13.71 -14.31 5.39
C MET A 1 12.62 -13.94 4.41
N SER A 2 11.88 -12.91 4.72
CA SER A 2 10.82 -12.44 3.84
C SER A 2 10.88 -10.92 3.76
N SER A 3 10.27 -10.37 2.73
CA SER A 3 10.18 -8.92 2.60
C SER A 3 8.73 -8.51 2.64
N VAL A 4 8.51 -7.36 3.28
CA VAL A 4 7.18 -6.81 3.46
C VAL A 4 7.19 -5.43 2.83
N ILE A 5 6.15 -5.10 2.09
CA ILE A 5 6.05 -3.78 1.49
C ILE A 5 5.79 -2.78 2.60
N ARG A 6 6.67 -1.80 2.72
CA ARG A 6 6.55 -0.76 3.73
C ARG A 6 5.93 0.50 3.15
N LYS A 7 6.22 0.80 1.89
CA LYS A 7 5.75 2.01 1.26
C LYS A 7 5.57 1.77 -0.23
N ILE A 8 4.54 2.37 -0.79
CA ILE A 8 4.31 2.29 -2.23
C ILE A 8 3.95 3.68 -2.75
N SER A 9 4.48 4.01 -3.93
CA SER A 9 4.17 5.26 -4.61
C SER A 9 3.43 4.93 -5.89
N ILE A 10 2.26 5.50 -6.06
CA ILE A 10 1.39 5.23 -7.19
C ILE A 10 1.34 6.44 -8.09
N GLY A 11 1.55 6.24 -9.37
CA GLY A 11 1.44 7.30 -10.35
C GLY A 11 -0.01 7.49 -10.76
N ALA A 12 -0.58 8.62 -10.40
CA ALA A 12 -1.96 8.90 -10.75
C ALA A 12 -2.10 9.33 -12.21
N ASP A 13 -1.09 10.04 -12.69
CA ASP A 13 -1.06 10.43 -14.09
C ASP A 13 0.38 10.83 -14.43
N TYR A 14 0.56 11.31 -15.64
CA TYR A 14 1.89 11.65 -16.14
C TYR A 14 2.38 13.03 -15.69
N LYS A 15 1.68 13.68 -14.79
CA LYS A 15 2.02 15.04 -14.37
C LYS A 15 2.60 15.09 -12.97
N ASN A 16 3.24 14.05 -12.55
CA ASN A 16 3.91 13.99 -11.25
C ASN A 16 2.96 14.04 -10.06
N ASN A 17 1.72 13.63 -10.25
CA ASN A 17 0.78 13.57 -9.15
C ASN A 17 0.82 12.20 -8.49
N ALA A 18 1.98 11.87 -7.95
CA ALA A 18 2.15 10.59 -7.29
C ALA A 18 1.50 10.61 -5.92
N MET A 19 0.87 9.50 -5.58
CA MET A 19 0.30 9.29 -4.26
C MET A 19 1.21 8.34 -3.51
N HIS A 20 1.52 8.68 -2.26
CA HIS A 20 2.41 7.88 -1.43
C HIS A 20 1.66 7.28 -0.27
N TYR A 21 1.82 5.97 -0.08
CA TYR A 21 1.17 5.24 1.00
C TYR A 21 2.22 4.47 1.77
N SER A 22 2.22 4.63 3.09
CA SER A 22 3.19 3.96 3.95
C SER A 22 2.47 3.20 5.05
N VAL A 23 2.97 2.02 5.39
CA VAL A 23 2.44 1.28 6.53
C VAL A 23 2.64 2.13 7.78
N GLY A 24 1.58 2.28 8.57
CA GLY A 24 1.60 3.13 9.76
C GLY A 24 1.09 4.54 9.50
N GLN A 25 0.87 4.90 8.25
CA GLN A 25 0.37 6.22 7.91
C GLN A 25 -1.10 6.34 8.30
N GLU A 26 -1.43 7.47 8.92
CA GLU A 26 -2.82 7.74 9.27
C GLU A 26 -3.57 8.24 8.03
N VAL A 27 -4.75 7.69 7.83
CA VAL A 27 -5.63 8.11 6.74
C VAL A 27 -6.94 8.60 7.35
N TYR A 28 -7.99 8.68 6.59
CA TYR A 28 -9.23 9.26 7.08
C TYR A 28 -9.82 8.48 8.27
N GLY A 29 -10.59 9.18 9.10
CA GLY A 29 -11.40 8.53 10.12
C GLY A 29 -10.62 7.72 11.16
N ASN A 30 -9.43 8.14 11.50
CA ASN A 30 -8.58 7.46 12.48
C ASN A 30 -8.16 6.07 12.07
N HIS A 31 -8.16 5.79 10.78
CA HIS A 31 -7.62 4.54 10.25
C HIS A 31 -6.13 4.67 10.00
N ILE A 32 -5.44 3.55 10.09
CA ILE A 32 -4.01 3.48 9.82
C ILE A 32 -3.79 2.44 8.73
N ILE A 33 -2.89 2.72 7.81
CA ILE A 33 -2.52 1.71 6.81
C ILE A 33 -1.80 0.58 7.54
N SER A 34 -2.38 -0.61 7.50
CA SER A 34 -1.82 -1.75 8.22
C SER A 34 -0.97 -2.65 7.32
N HIS A 35 -1.41 -2.86 6.09
CA HIS A 35 -0.72 -3.77 5.17
C HIS A 35 -0.81 -3.25 3.75
N ILE A 36 0.27 -3.49 3.00
CA ILE A 36 0.27 -3.30 1.56
C ILE A 36 0.72 -4.63 0.97
N LEU A 37 -0.17 -5.29 0.23
CA LEU A 37 0.07 -6.64 -0.25
C LEU A 37 -0.01 -6.70 -1.77
N PHE A 38 0.87 -7.50 -2.36
CA PHE A 38 0.80 -7.75 -3.79
C PHE A 38 -0.06 -8.98 -4.04
N GLU A 39 -1.07 -8.83 -4.88
CA GLU A 39 -1.95 -9.91 -5.26
C GLU A 39 -1.55 -10.41 -6.63
N GLU A 40 -0.92 -11.57 -6.67
CA GLU A 40 -0.39 -12.16 -7.89
C GLU A 40 -1.49 -12.45 -8.90
N LYS A 41 -2.61 -12.92 -8.41
CA LYS A 41 -3.73 -13.30 -9.23
C LYS A 41 -4.23 -12.16 -10.11
N ASP A 42 -4.32 -10.98 -9.54
CA ASP A 42 -4.81 -9.79 -10.23
C ASP A 42 -3.71 -8.88 -10.71
N ASN A 43 -2.47 -9.20 -10.37
CA ASN A 43 -1.33 -8.35 -10.66
C ASN A 43 -1.57 -6.95 -10.14
N SER A 44 -1.93 -6.86 -8.86
CA SER A 44 -2.31 -5.59 -8.25
C SER A 44 -1.78 -5.49 -6.83
N TYR A 45 -1.76 -4.26 -6.31
CA TYR A 45 -1.38 -3.97 -4.94
C TYR A 45 -2.62 -3.58 -4.15
N ASN A 46 -2.80 -4.20 -3.00
CA ASN A 46 -3.95 -3.95 -2.14
C ASN A 46 -3.49 -3.29 -0.86
N ILE A 47 -4.13 -2.19 -0.51
CA ILE A 47 -3.82 -1.46 0.71
C ILE A 47 -4.95 -1.71 1.70
N HIS A 48 -4.57 -2.22 2.87
CA HIS A 48 -5.51 -2.48 3.96
C HIS A 48 -5.33 -1.47 5.07
N ILE A 49 -6.42 -1.07 5.67
CA ILE A 49 -6.40 -0.13 6.79
C ILE A 49 -6.95 -0.81 8.02
N LYS A 50 -6.60 -0.24 9.17
CA LYS A 50 -6.98 -0.81 10.46
C LYS A 50 -7.53 0.27 11.36
N LYS A 51 -8.59 -0.06 12.10
CA LYS A 51 -9.13 0.79 13.15
C LYS A 51 -9.70 -0.09 14.23
N SER A 52 -9.28 0.16 15.48
CA SER A 52 -9.78 -0.58 16.63
C SER A 52 -9.65 -2.10 16.47
N GLY A 53 -8.54 -2.54 15.89
CA GLY A 53 -8.27 -3.95 15.71
C GLY A 53 -8.92 -4.59 14.51
N GLU A 54 -9.73 -3.85 13.78
CA GLU A 54 -10.41 -4.36 12.60
C GLU A 54 -9.67 -3.95 11.34
N ILE A 55 -9.38 -4.92 10.47
CA ILE A 55 -8.64 -4.68 9.25
C ILE A 55 -9.60 -4.77 8.07
N LEU A 56 -9.57 -3.75 7.22
CA LEU A 56 -10.48 -3.63 6.08
C LEU A 56 -9.69 -3.35 4.80
N PRO A 57 -10.14 -3.87 3.67
CA PRO A 57 -9.54 -3.45 2.39
C PRO A 57 -9.94 -2.01 2.11
N TRP A 58 -9.00 -1.26 1.56
CA TRP A 58 -9.23 0.16 1.32
C TRP A 58 -9.07 0.54 -0.14
N LYS A 59 -7.87 0.28 -0.70
CA LYS A 59 -7.59 0.65 -2.08
C LYS A 59 -6.86 -0.49 -2.79
N LYS A 60 -7.05 -0.52 -4.10
CA LYS A 60 -6.41 -1.51 -4.95
C LYS A 60 -5.88 -0.80 -6.18
N PHE A 61 -4.63 -1.06 -6.52
CA PHE A 61 -4.00 -0.44 -7.67
C PHE A 61 -3.39 -1.51 -8.56
N ASN A 62 -3.52 -1.31 -9.86
CA ASN A 62 -2.87 -2.19 -10.81
C ASN A 62 -1.35 -2.05 -10.68
N SER A 63 -0.62 -3.13 -10.86
CA SER A 63 0.82 -3.11 -10.62
C SER A 63 1.56 -2.14 -11.53
N HIS A 64 1.09 -1.92 -12.73
CA HIS A 64 1.78 -1.00 -13.63
C HIS A 64 1.63 0.47 -13.21
N MET A 65 0.78 0.76 -12.25
CA MET A 65 0.64 2.11 -11.71
C MET A 65 1.66 2.39 -10.61
N ALA A 66 2.34 1.38 -10.12
CA ALA A 66 3.32 1.55 -9.06
C ALA A 66 4.60 2.15 -9.64
N ILE A 67 5.01 3.30 -9.08
CA ILE A 67 6.24 3.98 -9.49
C ILE A 67 7.42 3.43 -8.72
N SER A 68 7.26 3.26 -7.43
CA SER A 68 8.32 2.73 -6.59
C SER A 68 7.74 2.00 -5.40
N ILE A 69 8.49 1.04 -4.90
CA ILE A 69 8.07 0.22 -3.77
C ILE A 69 9.27 0.09 -2.84
N GLU A 70 9.04 0.35 -1.55
CA GLU A 70 10.05 0.15 -0.53
C GLU A 70 9.66 -1.05 0.31
N TYR A 71 10.64 -1.87 0.60
CA TYR A 71 10.43 -3.09 1.37
C TYR A 71 11.17 -3.03 2.69
N ASP A 72 10.58 -3.66 3.70
CA ASP A 72 11.29 -3.96 4.94
C ASP A 72 11.68 -5.42 4.89
N LEU A 73 12.91 -5.71 5.25
CA LEU A 73 13.37 -7.08 5.33
C LEU A 73 13.09 -7.63 6.72
N GLN A 74 12.51 -8.82 6.76
CA GLN A 74 12.19 -9.51 8.00
C GLN A 74 13.16 -10.67 8.15
N TYR A 75 13.85 -10.71 9.28
CA TYR A 75 14.82 -11.77 9.56
C TYR A 75 14.33 -12.69 10.65
#